data_c154938413a0f1291a4ae25c353d3805
#
_entry.id   c154938413a0f1291a4ae25c353d3805
#
_cell.length_a   1.000
_cell.length_b   1.000
_cell.length_c   1.000
_cell.angle_alpha   90.00
_cell.angle_beta   90.00
_cell.angle_gamma   90.00
#
_symmetry.space_group_name_H-M   'P 1'
#
loop_
_entity.id
_entity.type
_entity.pdbx_description
1 polymer ?
#
loop_
_entity_poly.entity_id
_entity_poly.type
_entity_poly.pdbx_seq_one_letter_code
_entity_poly.pdbx_strand_id
1 'polypeptide(L)'
;MTFSSKSPSRDNAIMMPASLGETLLREFNHLGGREILERILGEPDPRKVVEALPAGDFFWLVKKIGDDDCLPVLELATPDQWQYLLDLEIWDRDEINPAEALAWLRRLFEANRPRTVEWLLDEGSALLYRVFQTGLEVLVREEDNKEFEIPEGFFTHDGVLYLQSRDAEAEPFLRVLTGAIAAASQAAYQTLISGLASTVPSEMEEGMYRMRTVRLAEYGFLPFEEALSIYSPLSPDQLKRGGRPDTVDVSAAGEPEALVPFLPLHEAGNAGALRGALSRITDPLVLDRIRLEFAGLANQVASVQGLSRMELDSLVGMARRPPATSTSRWRK
;
A
#
# COMPACT_ATOMS: atom_id res chain seq x y z
N MET A 1 20.99 55.81 9.60
CA MET A 1 19.72 55.28 9.04
C MET A 1 19.73 53.78 9.23
N THR A 2 19.10 53.34 10.29
CA THR A 2 19.00 51.93 10.71
C THR A 2 17.70 51.35 10.19
N PHE A 3 17.81 50.41 9.26
CA PHE A 3 16.66 49.66 8.77
C PHE A 3 16.35 48.49 9.76
N SER A 4 15.26 48.67 10.48
CA SER A 4 14.68 47.62 11.33
C SER A 4 13.90 46.66 10.44
N SER A 5 14.40 45.44 10.25
CA SER A 5 13.66 44.35 9.60
C SER A 5 12.72 43.73 10.62
N LYS A 6 11.43 44.08 10.50
CA LYS A 6 10.35 43.39 11.19
C LYS A 6 10.14 42.02 10.52
N SER A 7 10.50 40.95 11.21
CA SER A 7 10.07 39.58 10.86
C SER A 7 8.54 39.49 10.95
N PRO A 8 7.86 38.85 9.99
CA PRO A 8 6.42 38.62 10.11
C PRO A 8 6.16 37.60 11.23
N SER A 9 5.23 37.98 12.10
CA SER A 9 4.66 37.20 13.18
C SER A 9 4.15 35.83 12.69
N ARG A 10 4.60 34.77 13.36
CA ARG A 10 4.21 33.37 13.14
C ARG A 10 2.86 32.98 13.80
N ASP A 11 2.01 33.97 14.10
CA ASP A 11 0.75 33.71 14.82
C ASP A 11 -0.47 33.79 13.90
N ASN A 12 -0.50 32.98 12.87
CA ASN A 12 -1.72 32.60 12.17
C ASN A 12 -1.58 31.15 11.67
N ALA A 13 -1.30 30.21 12.55
CA ALA A 13 -1.70 28.83 12.35
C ALA A 13 -3.24 28.84 12.43
N ILE A 14 -3.87 29.07 11.28
CA ILE A 14 -5.27 28.74 11.09
C ILE A 14 -5.36 27.25 11.44
N MET A 15 -6.00 26.93 12.58
CA MET A 15 -6.48 25.58 12.82
C MET A 15 -7.35 25.23 11.62
N MET A 16 -6.79 24.46 10.67
CA MET A 16 -7.58 23.84 9.64
C MET A 16 -8.66 23.04 10.37
N PRO A 17 -9.94 23.21 10.07
CA PRO A 17 -10.96 22.30 10.60
C PRO A 17 -10.51 20.89 10.31
N ALA A 18 -10.77 19.94 11.23
CA ALA A 18 -10.49 18.54 11.08
C ALA A 18 -10.70 18.18 9.60
N SER A 19 -9.67 17.66 8.95
CA SER A 19 -9.62 17.61 7.49
C SER A 19 -10.92 16.96 6.99
N LEU A 20 -11.43 17.40 5.84
CA LEU A 20 -12.64 16.80 5.25
C LEU A 20 -12.54 15.27 5.28
N GLY A 21 -11.32 14.73 5.09
CA GLY A 21 -10.99 13.31 5.21
C GLY A 21 -11.27 12.71 6.59
N GLU A 22 -10.87 13.34 7.69
CA GLU A 22 -11.12 12.81 9.04
C GLU A 22 -12.61 12.74 9.38
N THR A 23 -13.37 13.75 8.97
CA THR A 23 -14.83 13.77 9.20
C THR A 23 -15.49 12.63 8.42
N LEU A 24 -15.12 12.44 7.16
CA LEU A 24 -15.65 11.37 6.32
C LEU A 24 -15.22 9.98 6.82
N LEU A 25 -13.97 9.81 7.25
CA LEU A 25 -13.49 8.55 7.80
C LEU A 25 -14.28 8.13 9.05
N ARG A 26 -14.69 9.07 9.89
CA ARG A 26 -15.55 8.79 11.05
C ARG A 26 -16.94 8.30 10.63
N GLU A 27 -17.51 8.89 9.60
CA GLU A 27 -18.79 8.45 9.02
C GLU A 27 -18.65 7.05 8.39
N PHE A 28 -17.56 6.79 7.67
CA PHE A 28 -17.30 5.52 6.99
C PHE A 28 -17.23 4.30 7.90
N ASN A 29 -16.93 4.50 9.19
CA ASN A 29 -16.87 3.40 10.15
C ASN A 29 -18.18 2.61 10.30
N HIS A 30 -19.31 3.27 10.08
CA HIS A 30 -20.63 2.68 10.28
C HIS A 30 -21.31 2.25 8.99
N LEU A 31 -20.71 2.57 7.84
CA LEU A 31 -21.24 2.30 6.52
C LEU A 31 -20.64 1.03 5.92
N GLY A 32 -21.41 0.32 5.10
CA GLY A 32 -20.91 -0.76 4.25
C GLY A 32 -20.09 -0.22 3.07
N GLY A 33 -19.27 -1.05 2.43
CA GLY A 33 -18.38 -0.63 1.34
C GLY A 33 -19.11 0.10 0.21
N ARG A 34 -20.27 -0.41 -0.20
CA ARG A 34 -21.09 0.21 -1.24
C ARG A 34 -21.64 1.58 -0.83
N GLU A 35 -22.09 1.72 0.41
CA GLU A 35 -22.62 2.99 0.93
C GLU A 35 -21.50 4.04 1.01
N ILE A 36 -20.28 3.62 1.37
CA ILE A 36 -19.10 4.48 1.37
C ILE A 36 -18.78 4.97 -0.04
N LEU A 37 -18.78 4.05 -1.01
CA LEU A 37 -18.54 4.38 -2.40
C LEU A 37 -19.57 5.39 -2.93
N GLU A 38 -20.86 5.15 -2.71
CA GLU A 38 -21.94 6.06 -3.07
C GLU A 38 -21.78 7.44 -2.41
N ARG A 39 -21.34 7.46 -1.13
CA ARG A 39 -21.10 8.69 -0.38
C ARG A 39 -19.96 9.51 -0.97
N ILE A 40 -18.82 8.85 -1.29
CA ILE A 40 -17.65 9.50 -1.91
C ILE A 40 -18.02 10.07 -3.28
N LEU A 41 -18.65 9.26 -4.12
CA LEU A 41 -19.04 9.67 -5.48
C LEU A 41 -20.12 10.75 -5.49
N GLY A 42 -20.89 10.90 -4.41
CA GLY A 42 -21.88 11.95 -4.22
C GLY A 42 -21.29 13.31 -3.78
N GLU A 43 -20.02 13.38 -3.43
CA GLU A 43 -19.37 14.63 -3.06
C GLU A 43 -19.19 15.56 -4.30
N PRO A 44 -19.20 16.90 -4.11
CA PRO A 44 -19.00 17.85 -5.21
C PRO A 44 -17.66 17.68 -5.95
N ASP A 45 -16.62 17.20 -5.24
CA ASP A 45 -15.30 16.91 -5.80
C ASP A 45 -14.78 15.59 -5.18
N PRO A 46 -15.23 14.44 -5.70
CA PRO A 46 -14.84 13.14 -5.16
C PRO A 46 -13.32 12.90 -5.20
N ARG A 47 -12.64 13.45 -6.22
CA ARG A 47 -11.19 13.34 -6.38
C ARG A 47 -10.45 13.95 -5.20
N LYS A 48 -10.78 15.18 -4.82
CA LYS A 48 -10.15 15.83 -3.67
C LYS A 48 -10.39 15.07 -2.37
N VAL A 49 -11.54 14.42 -2.23
CA VAL A 49 -11.86 13.59 -1.06
C VAL A 49 -10.90 12.40 -1.00
N VAL A 50 -10.73 11.67 -2.10
CA VAL A 50 -9.86 10.49 -2.14
C VAL A 50 -8.39 10.88 -2.02
N GLU A 51 -7.94 11.90 -2.76
CA GLU A 51 -6.55 12.38 -2.71
C GLU A 51 -6.13 12.92 -1.34
N ALA A 52 -7.09 13.43 -0.54
CA ALA A 52 -6.84 13.91 0.81
C ALA A 52 -6.69 12.78 1.85
N LEU A 53 -7.02 11.53 1.50
CA LEU A 53 -6.86 10.41 2.42
C LEU A 53 -5.38 10.02 2.52
N PRO A 54 -4.86 9.79 3.74
CA PRO A 54 -3.59 9.12 3.92
C PRO A 54 -3.58 7.76 3.20
N ALA A 55 -2.42 7.34 2.67
CA ALA A 55 -2.33 6.11 1.88
C ALA A 55 -2.81 4.86 2.65
N GLY A 56 -2.57 4.81 3.97
CA GLY A 56 -3.07 3.75 4.82
C GLY A 56 -4.60 3.71 4.93
N ASP A 57 -5.25 4.87 5.04
CA ASP A 57 -6.71 4.95 5.08
C ASP A 57 -7.33 4.64 3.72
N PHE A 58 -6.69 5.07 2.64
CA PHE A 58 -7.07 4.70 1.28
C PHE A 58 -7.01 3.18 1.07
N PHE A 59 -5.95 2.51 1.52
CA PHE A 59 -5.84 1.06 1.48
C PHE A 59 -7.03 0.38 2.18
N TRP A 60 -7.34 0.79 3.41
CA TRP A 60 -8.45 0.22 4.16
C TRP A 60 -9.82 0.55 3.56
N LEU A 61 -9.94 1.72 2.93
CA LEU A 61 -11.12 2.08 2.16
C LEU A 61 -11.35 1.09 1.01
N VAL A 62 -10.30 0.79 0.23
CA VAL A 62 -10.35 -0.20 -0.85
C VAL A 62 -10.73 -1.58 -0.30
N LYS A 63 -10.11 -2.03 0.79
CA LYS A 63 -10.44 -3.31 1.42
C LYS A 63 -11.89 -3.38 1.93
N LYS A 64 -12.44 -2.28 2.39
CA LYS A 64 -13.83 -2.20 2.88
C LYS A 64 -14.85 -2.13 1.73
N ILE A 65 -14.53 -1.47 0.63
CA ILE A 65 -15.34 -1.47 -0.59
C ILE A 65 -15.33 -2.85 -1.25
N GLY A 66 -14.16 -3.49 -1.27
CA GLY A 66 -13.92 -4.77 -1.94
C GLY A 66 -13.24 -4.59 -3.31
N ASP A 67 -12.45 -5.59 -3.66
CA ASP A 67 -11.58 -5.57 -4.84
C ASP A 67 -12.35 -5.46 -6.17
N ASP A 68 -13.58 -5.95 -6.20
CA ASP A 68 -14.42 -5.94 -7.41
C ASP A 68 -15.12 -4.59 -7.63
N ASP A 69 -15.39 -3.84 -6.57
CA ASP A 69 -16.14 -2.57 -6.62
C ASP A 69 -15.25 -1.33 -6.51
N CYS A 70 -13.91 -1.50 -6.32
CA CYS A 70 -12.99 -0.41 -6.00
C CYS A 70 -12.55 0.46 -7.20
N LEU A 71 -12.86 0.08 -8.44
CA LEU A 71 -12.41 0.81 -9.64
C LEU A 71 -12.64 2.33 -9.58
N PRO A 72 -13.81 2.83 -9.15
CA PRO A 72 -14.03 4.28 -9.10
C PRO A 72 -13.10 5.00 -8.12
N VAL A 73 -12.76 4.40 -6.99
CA VAL A 73 -11.82 5.03 -6.04
C VAL A 73 -10.37 4.89 -6.50
N LEU A 74 -10.01 3.82 -7.21
CA LEU A 74 -8.70 3.69 -7.86
C LEU A 74 -8.48 4.76 -8.93
N GLU A 75 -9.52 5.10 -9.70
CA GLU A 75 -9.46 6.19 -10.70
C GLU A 75 -9.16 7.54 -10.07
N LEU A 76 -9.69 7.79 -8.87
CA LEU A 76 -9.55 9.05 -8.13
C LEU A 76 -8.26 9.14 -7.33
N ALA A 77 -7.60 8.02 -7.05
CA ALA A 77 -6.45 7.90 -6.15
C ALA A 77 -5.17 8.55 -6.68
N THR A 78 -4.23 8.86 -5.80
CA THR A 78 -2.89 9.35 -6.16
C THR A 78 -1.94 8.19 -6.52
N PRO A 79 -0.81 8.44 -7.24
CA PRO A 79 0.24 7.44 -7.45
C PRO A 79 0.79 6.86 -6.16
N ASP A 80 1.00 7.69 -5.12
CA ASP A 80 1.47 7.23 -3.80
C ASP A 80 0.48 6.27 -3.14
N GLN A 81 -0.83 6.54 -3.27
CA GLN A 81 -1.87 5.63 -2.78
C GLN A 81 -1.87 4.31 -3.54
N TRP A 82 -1.66 4.33 -4.87
CA TRP A 82 -1.48 3.11 -5.67
C TRP A 82 -0.23 2.34 -5.24
N GLN A 83 0.90 3.03 -5.07
CA GLN A 83 2.15 2.39 -4.65
C GLN A 83 2.00 1.71 -3.28
N TYR A 84 1.39 2.40 -2.31
CA TYR A 84 1.14 1.83 -0.98
C TYR A 84 0.23 0.60 -1.03
N LEU A 85 -0.85 0.67 -1.81
CA LEU A 85 -1.76 -0.46 -2.03
C LEU A 85 -1.02 -1.67 -2.61
N LEU A 86 -0.23 -1.46 -3.66
CA LEU A 86 0.55 -2.51 -4.31
C LEU A 86 1.64 -3.08 -3.38
N ASP A 87 2.29 -2.24 -2.58
CA ASP A 87 3.27 -2.69 -1.59
C ASP A 87 2.67 -3.66 -0.55
N LEU A 88 1.36 -3.59 -0.31
CA LEU A 88 0.66 -4.47 0.62
C LEU A 88 0.02 -5.68 -0.07
N GLU A 89 -0.47 -5.56 -1.29
CA GLU A 89 -1.31 -6.57 -1.94
C GLU A 89 -0.55 -7.58 -2.82
N ILE A 90 0.54 -7.13 -3.46
CA ILE A 90 1.19 -7.98 -4.48
C ILE A 90 2.35 -8.83 -3.98
N TRP A 91 2.69 -8.74 -2.70
CA TRP A 91 3.86 -9.42 -2.13
C TRP A 91 3.47 -10.61 -1.27
N ASP A 92 4.15 -11.73 -1.48
CA ASP A 92 4.17 -12.85 -0.54
C ASP A 92 5.56 -12.89 0.11
N ARG A 93 5.66 -12.29 1.32
CA ARG A 93 6.91 -12.03 2.04
C ARG A 93 7.88 -11.14 1.26
N ASP A 94 8.92 -11.71 0.69
CA ASP A 94 10.01 -11.07 -0.06
C ASP A 94 9.90 -11.24 -1.58
N GLU A 95 8.94 -12.01 -2.05
CA GLU A 95 8.70 -12.26 -3.47
C GLU A 95 7.39 -11.62 -3.96
N ILE A 96 7.39 -11.12 -5.19
CA ILE A 96 6.17 -10.65 -5.83
C ILE A 96 5.34 -11.84 -6.30
N ASN A 97 4.07 -11.89 -5.89
CA ASN A 97 3.10 -12.82 -6.42
C ASN A 97 2.66 -12.36 -7.83
N PRO A 98 3.02 -13.09 -8.91
CA PRO A 98 2.74 -12.63 -10.27
C PRO A 98 1.24 -12.53 -10.58
N ALA A 99 0.43 -13.40 -10.00
CA ALA A 99 -1.02 -13.42 -10.23
C ALA A 99 -1.68 -12.18 -9.59
N GLU A 100 -1.32 -11.86 -8.35
CA GLU A 100 -1.82 -10.67 -7.67
C GLU A 100 -1.34 -9.37 -8.35
N ALA A 101 -0.06 -9.32 -8.73
CA ALA A 101 0.49 -8.18 -9.45
C ALA A 101 -0.27 -7.93 -10.76
N LEU A 102 -0.56 -8.98 -11.52
CA LEU A 102 -1.31 -8.87 -12.77
C LEU A 102 -2.77 -8.46 -12.52
N ALA A 103 -3.41 -9.01 -11.48
CA ALA A 103 -4.79 -8.67 -11.12
C ALA A 103 -4.93 -7.20 -10.73
N TRP A 104 -4.02 -6.69 -9.88
CA TRP A 104 -4.03 -5.28 -9.48
C TRP A 104 -3.67 -4.34 -10.63
N LEU A 105 -2.71 -4.69 -11.48
CA LEU A 105 -2.41 -3.89 -12.68
C LEU A 105 -3.60 -3.84 -13.64
N ARG A 106 -4.36 -4.93 -13.79
CA ARG A 106 -5.59 -4.94 -14.58
C ARG A 106 -6.61 -3.96 -14.01
N ARG A 107 -6.85 -3.98 -12.69
CA ARG A 107 -7.79 -3.05 -12.03
C ARG A 107 -7.37 -1.58 -12.21
N LEU A 108 -6.10 -1.25 -12.02
CA LEU A 108 -5.58 0.10 -12.24
C LEU A 108 -5.75 0.54 -13.71
N PHE A 109 -5.45 -0.36 -14.63
CA PHE A 109 -5.58 -0.11 -16.06
C PHE A 109 -7.04 0.07 -16.50
N GLU A 110 -7.96 -0.68 -15.92
CA GLU A 110 -9.40 -0.53 -16.14
C GLU A 110 -9.94 0.75 -15.53
N ALA A 111 -9.46 1.13 -14.35
CA ALA A 111 -9.84 2.37 -13.67
C ALA A 111 -9.40 3.61 -14.47
N ASN A 112 -8.15 3.69 -14.91
CA ASN A 112 -7.67 4.83 -15.70
C ASN A 112 -6.45 4.43 -16.57
N ARG A 113 -6.71 3.94 -17.77
CA ARG A 113 -5.67 3.48 -18.69
C ARG A 113 -4.55 4.49 -18.96
N PRO A 114 -4.81 5.75 -19.36
CA PRO A 114 -3.75 6.69 -19.66
C PRO A 114 -2.83 6.95 -18.46
N ARG A 115 -3.42 7.15 -17.30
CA ARG A 115 -2.68 7.44 -16.07
C ARG A 115 -1.88 6.23 -15.56
N THR A 116 -2.43 5.04 -15.69
CA THR A 116 -1.72 3.81 -15.35
C THR A 116 -0.52 3.60 -16.27
N VAL A 117 -0.65 3.84 -17.56
CA VAL A 117 0.46 3.74 -18.51
C VAL A 117 1.54 4.77 -18.20
N GLU A 118 1.17 6.02 -17.91
CA GLU A 118 2.11 7.09 -17.51
C GLU A 118 2.88 6.68 -16.24
N TRP A 119 2.17 6.24 -15.21
CA TRP A 119 2.77 5.77 -13.96
C TRP A 119 3.70 4.56 -14.16
N LEU A 120 3.28 3.59 -14.97
CA LEU A 120 4.09 2.40 -15.29
C LEU A 120 5.36 2.73 -16.08
N LEU A 121 5.38 3.79 -16.85
CA LEU A 121 6.57 4.24 -17.58
C LEU A 121 7.52 5.09 -16.71
N ASP A 122 7.11 5.49 -15.53
CA ASP A 122 7.87 6.28 -14.57
C ASP A 122 8.10 5.48 -13.26
N GLU A 123 7.34 5.76 -12.23
CA GLU A 123 7.52 5.21 -10.88
C GLU A 123 7.25 3.70 -10.82
N GLY A 124 6.27 3.20 -11.56
CA GLY A 124 5.87 1.79 -11.65
C GLY A 124 6.74 0.92 -12.58
N SER A 125 7.81 1.47 -13.15
CA SER A 125 8.59 0.81 -14.21
C SER A 125 9.21 -0.51 -13.76
N ALA A 126 9.67 -0.63 -12.54
CA ALA A 126 10.22 -1.87 -12.01
C ALA A 126 9.14 -2.97 -11.92
N LEU A 127 7.92 -2.64 -11.49
CA LEU A 127 6.80 -3.58 -11.46
C LEU A 127 6.41 -4.01 -12.87
N LEU A 128 6.29 -3.06 -13.80
CA LEU A 128 6.01 -3.36 -15.21
C LEU A 128 7.03 -4.34 -15.80
N TYR A 129 8.31 -4.06 -15.57
CA TYR A 129 9.39 -4.93 -16.02
C TYR A 129 9.26 -6.35 -15.43
N ARG A 130 9.02 -6.45 -14.13
CA ARG A 130 8.86 -7.74 -13.43
C ARG A 130 7.66 -8.54 -13.97
N VAL A 131 6.53 -7.88 -14.18
CA VAL A 131 5.33 -8.52 -14.75
C VAL A 131 5.60 -9.02 -16.17
N PHE A 132 6.28 -8.24 -16.99
CA PHE A 132 6.63 -8.67 -18.35
C PHE A 132 7.66 -9.79 -18.37
N GLN A 133 8.66 -9.74 -17.50
CA GLN A 133 9.69 -10.76 -17.39
C GLN A 133 9.11 -12.13 -17.00
N THR A 134 8.13 -12.14 -16.09
CA THR A 134 7.46 -13.38 -15.69
C THR A 134 6.37 -13.83 -16.68
N GLY A 135 5.66 -12.87 -17.26
CA GLY A 135 4.47 -13.13 -18.08
C GLY A 135 4.72 -13.31 -19.57
N LEU A 136 5.85 -12.81 -20.10
CA LEU A 136 6.11 -12.79 -21.53
C LEU A 136 7.32 -13.63 -21.91
N GLU A 137 7.23 -14.22 -23.10
CA GLU A 137 8.36 -14.71 -23.89
C GLU A 137 8.60 -13.73 -25.03
N VAL A 138 9.89 -13.44 -25.30
CA VAL A 138 10.29 -12.46 -26.31
C VAL A 138 11.19 -13.11 -27.35
N LEU A 139 10.82 -12.96 -28.62
CA LEU A 139 11.67 -13.29 -29.75
C LEU A 139 12.01 -12.01 -30.53
N VAL A 140 13.28 -11.85 -30.85
CA VAL A 140 13.78 -10.73 -31.65
C VAL A 140 14.00 -11.20 -33.06
N ARG A 141 13.38 -10.51 -34.02
CA ARG A 141 13.66 -10.75 -35.43
C ARG A 141 14.97 -10.11 -35.82
N GLU A 142 15.93 -10.92 -36.25
CA GLU A 142 17.19 -10.42 -36.83
C GLU A 142 16.94 -9.84 -38.22
N GLU A 143 17.54 -8.70 -38.54
CA GLU A 143 17.35 -7.98 -39.81
C GLU A 143 17.71 -8.82 -41.04
N ASP A 144 18.71 -9.71 -40.92
CA ASP A 144 19.24 -10.55 -42.02
C ASP A 144 18.43 -11.84 -42.20
N ASN A 145 17.50 -12.17 -41.31
CA ASN A 145 16.73 -13.42 -41.40
C ASN A 145 15.52 -13.27 -42.32
N LYS A 146 15.70 -13.52 -43.62
CA LYS A 146 14.63 -13.44 -44.61
C LYS A 146 13.61 -14.58 -44.52
N GLU A 147 13.95 -15.67 -43.83
CA GLU A 147 13.11 -16.85 -43.63
C GLU A 147 12.50 -16.89 -42.19
N PHE A 148 12.40 -15.73 -41.52
CA PHE A 148 11.79 -15.69 -40.19
C PHE A 148 10.30 -16.01 -40.27
N GLU A 149 9.96 -17.22 -39.84
CA GLU A 149 8.57 -17.62 -39.60
C GLU A 149 8.15 -17.23 -38.21
N ILE A 150 7.01 -16.53 -38.10
CA ILE A 150 6.44 -16.15 -36.81
C ILE A 150 5.87 -17.42 -36.18
N PRO A 151 6.37 -17.86 -35.00
CA PRO A 151 5.80 -19.01 -34.31
C PRO A 151 4.35 -18.76 -33.89
N GLU A 152 3.57 -19.83 -33.85
CA GLU A 152 2.17 -19.77 -33.45
C GLU A 152 2.01 -19.18 -32.03
N GLY A 153 1.04 -18.28 -31.84
CA GLY A 153 0.76 -17.63 -30.57
C GLY A 153 1.56 -16.34 -30.30
N PHE A 154 2.57 -16.03 -31.13
CA PHE A 154 3.29 -14.77 -31.01
C PHE A 154 2.54 -13.61 -31.67
N PHE A 155 2.67 -12.43 -31.05
CA PHE A 155 2.18 -11.17 -31.59
C PHE A 155 3.28 -10.09 -31.55
N THR A 156 3.09 -9.01 -32.29
CA THR A 156 4.04 -7.90 -32.33
C THR A 156 3.32 -6.56 -32.46
N HIS A 157 3.96 -5.50 -31.96
CA HIS A 157 3.49 -4.12 -32.12
C HIS A 157 4.41 -3.29 -33.05
N ASP A 158 5.60 -3.77 -33.38
CA ASP A 158 6.60 -3.06 -34.18
C ASP A 158 7.21 -3.87 -35.34
N GLY A 159 6.85 -5.14 -35.46
CA GLY A 159 7.38 -6.05 -36.50
C GLY A 159 8.81 -6.54 -36.23
N VAL A 160 9.42 -6.17 -35.10
CA VAL A 160 10.77 -6.54 -34.67
C VAL A 160 10.76 -7.43 -33.44
N LEU A 161 10.00 -7.01 -32.45
CA LEU A 161 9.85 -7.72 -31.17
C LEU A 161 8.56 -8.52 -31.18
N TYR A 162 8.68 -9.84 -31.10
CA TYR A 162 7.57 -10.78 -31.06
C TYR A 162 7.38 -11.28 -29.63
N LEU A 163 6.14 -11.21 -29.15
CA LEU A 163 5.77 -11.50 -27.79
C LEU A 163 4.80 -12.66 -27.72
N GLN A 164 4.96 -13.53 -26.75
CA GLN A 164 3.97 -14.54 -26.39
C GLN A 164 3.73 -14.51 -24.88
N SER A 165 2.47 -14.61 -24.47
CA SER A 165 2.16 -14.79 -23.05
C SER A 165 2.48 -16.22 -22.62
N ARG A 166 3.10 -16.35 -21.44
CA ARG A 166 3.35 -17.66 -20.80
C ARG A 166 2.08 -18.25 -20.19
N ASP A 167 1.07 -17.40 -19.98
CA ASP A 167 -0.24 -17.76 -19.44
C ASP A 167 -1.33 -17.32 -20.41
N ALA A 168 -2.15 -18.28 -20.86
CA ALA A 168 -3.23 -18.03 -21.82
C ALA A 168 -4.34 -17.12 -21.26
N GLU A 169 -4.59 -17.15 -19.93
CA GLU A 169 -5.59 -16.28 -19.28
C GLU A 169 -5.09 -14.84 -19.17
N ALA A 170 -3.79 -14.66 -19.06
CA ALA A 170 -3.15 -13.36 -18.99
C ALA A 170 -2.97 -12.69 -20.37
N GLU A 171 -2.93 -13.49 -21.44
CA GLU A 171 -2.59 -13.03 -22.81
C GLU A 171 -3.44 -11.83 -23.26
N PRO A 172 -4.79 -11.82 -23.16
CA PRO A 172 -5.58 -10.72 -23.66
C PRO A 172 -5.21 -9.38 -23.00
N PHE A 173 -4.95 -9.41 -21.70
CA PHE A 173 -4.56 -8.21 -20.95
C PHE A 173 -3.12 -7.79 -21.30
N LEU A 174 -2.16 -8.71 -21.31
CA LEU A 174 -0.77 -8.40 -21.63
C LEU A 174 -0.62 -7.84 -23.05
N ARG A 175 -1.39 -8.35 -24.01
CA ARG A 175 -1.44 -7.83 -25.38
C ARG A 175 -1.94 -6.39 -25.43
N VAL A 176 -3.00 -6.07 -24.68
CA VAL A 176 -3.56 -4.71 -24.61
C VAL A 176 -2.60 -3.78 -23.87
N LEU A 177 -2.01 -4.23 -22.77
CA LEU A 177 -1.07 -3.43 -21.97
C LEU A 177 0.20 -3.11 -22.77
N THR A 178 0.83 -4.10 -23.40
CA THR A 178 2.02 -3.88 -24.25
C THR A 178 1.71 -2.95 -25.42
N GLY A 179 0.55 -3.09 -26.05
CA GLY A 179 0.08 -2.16 -27.08
C GLY A 179 -0.13 -0.74 -26.59
N ALA A 180 -0.66 -0.56 -25.40
CA ALA A 180 -0.83 0.77 -24.79
C ALA A 180 0.52 1.43 -24.45
N ILE A 181 1.50 0.65 -23.95
CA ILE A 181 2.87 1.11 -23.72
C ILE A 181 3.54 1.53 -25.05
N ALA A 182 3.45 0.70 -26.11
CA ALA A 182 3.99 1.00 -27.41
C ALA A 182 3.38 2.27 -28.02
N ALA A 183 2.06 2.43 -27.87
CA ALA A 183 1.36 3.62 -28.34
C ALA A 183 1.72 4.90 -27.57
N ALA A 184 2.00 4.80 -26.26
CA ALA A 184 2.44 5.93 -25.44
C ALA A 184 3.90 6.32 -25.74
N SER A 185 4.79 5.32 -25.87
CA SER A 185 6.21 5.53 -26.20
C SER A 185 6.80 4.29 -26.86
N GLN A 186 6.99 4.33 -28.17
CA GLN A 186 7.65 3.27 -28.92
C GLN A 186 9.09 3.01 -28.41
N ALA A 187 9.82 4.08 -28.07
CA ALA A 187 11.18 3.97 -27.54
C ALA A 187 11.20 3.26 -26.16
N ALA A 188 10.28 3.62 -25.27
CA ALA A 188 10.17 2.97 -23.96
C ALA A 188 9.77 1.51 -24.10
N TYR A 189 8.82 1.18 -25.00
CA TYR A 189 8.43 -0.19 -25.33
C TYR A 189 9.64 -1.02 -25.80
N GLN A 190 10.38 -0.52 -26.79
CA GLN A 190 11.55 -1.23 -27.32
C GLN A 190 12.64 -1.41 -26.27
N THR A 191 12.94 -0.39 -25.48
CA THR A 191 13.93 -0.48 -24.39
C THR A 191 13.52 -1.51 -23.36
N LEU A 192 12.25 -1.47 -22.93
CA LEU A 192 11.70 -2.37 -21.93
C LEU A 192 11.77 -3.83 -22.40
N ILE A 193 11.20 -4.11 -23.59
CA ILE A 193 11.09 -5.48 -24.09
C ILE A 193 12.47 -6.05 -24.45
N SER A 194 13.36 -5.27 -25.06
CA SER A 194 14.74 -5.72 -25.35
C SER A 194 15.52 -5.99 -24.06
N GLY A 195 15.25 -5.22 -22.99
CA GLY A 195 15.86 -5.41 -21.68
C GLY A 195 15.48 -6.74 -21.01
N LEU A 196 14.29 -7.27 -21.28
CA LEU A 196 13.82 -8.53 -20.69
C LEU A 196 14.76 -9.72 -20.97
N ALA A 197 15.45 -9.71 -22.10
CA ALA A 197 16.40 -10.77 -22.48
C ALA A 197 17.74 -10.69 -21.74
N SER A 198 18.09 -9.57 -21.10
CA SER A 198 19.44 -9.28 -20.59
C SER A 198 19.56 -9.12 -19.08
N THR A 199 18.46 -8.99 -18.35
CA THR A 199 18.49 -8.67 -16.91
C THR A 199 18.32 -9.90 -16.04
N VAL A 200 19.07 -9.97 -14.93
CA VAL A 200 18.96 -11.04 -13.92
C VAL A 200 17.73 -10.75 -13.03
N PRO A 201 16.74 -11.64 -13.00
CA PRO A 201 15.46 -11.42 -12.29
C PRO A 201 15.62 -11.14 -10.81
N SER A 202 16.53 -11.85 -10.13
CA SER A 202 16.70 -11.80 -8.67
C SER A 202 17.22 -10.46 -8.16
N GLU A 203 18.12 -9.79 -8.89
CA GLU A 203 18.68 -8.50 -8.46
C GLU A 203 17.64 -7.39 -8.46
N MET A 204 16.75 -7.41 -9.44
CA MET A 204 15.67 -6.42 -9.53
C MET A 204 14.65 -6.60 -8.43
N GLU A 205 14.21 -7.84 -8.19
CA GLU A 205 13.22 -8.15 -7.15
C GLU A 205 13.75 -7.82 -5.76
N GLU A 206 15.02 -8.10 -5.48
CA GLU A 206 15.68 -7.68 -4.23
C GLU A 206 15.70 -6.15 -4.09
N GLY A 207 15.98 -5.42 -5.17
CA GLY A 207 15.92 -3.95 -5.20
C GLY A 207 14.51 -3.44 -4.90
N MET A 208 13.48 -4.01 -5.53
CA MET A 208 12.08 -3.66 -5.29
C MET A 208 11.67 -3.97 -3.84
N TYR A 209 12.06 -5.12 -3.28
CA TYR A 209 11.80 -5.48 -1.90
C TYR A 209 12.43 -4.51 -0.91
N ARG A 210 13.67 -4.09 -1.13
CA ARG A 210 14.34 -3.07 -0.29
C ARG A 210 13.58 -1.74 -0.32
N MET A 211 13.19 -1.26 -1.50
CA MET A 211 12.45 0.00 -1.62
C MET A 211 11.08 -0.08 -0.95
N ARG A 212 10.36 -1.18 -1.13
CA ARG A 212 9.12 -1.48 -0.41
C ARG A 212 9.31 -1.44 1.10
N THR A 213 10.33 -2.10 1.60
CA THR A 213 10.64 -2.14 3.05
C THR A 213 10.87 -0.74 3.61
N VAL A 214 11.61 0.12 2.89
CA VAL A 214 11.83 1.51 3.29
C VAL A 214 10.50 2.28 3.33
N ARG A 215 9.68 2.20 2.28
CA ARG A 215 8.38 2.90 2.25
C ARG A 215 7.45 2.43 3.37
N LEU A 216 7.34 1.12 3.57
CA LEU A 216 6.45 0.56 4.59
C LEU A 216 6.95 0.78 6.03
N ALA A 217 8.26 0.97 6.24
CA ALA A 217 8.83 1.29 7.55
C ALA A 217 8.30 2.64 8.08
N GLU A 218 8.03 3.61 7.21
CA GLU A 218 7.41 4.89 7.57
C GLU A 218 6.01 4.72 8.18
N TYR A 219 5.33 3.63 7.85
CA TYR A 219 4.02 3.25 8.39
C TYR A 219 4.09 2.24 9.53
N GLY A 220 5.30 1.98 10.07
CA GLY A 220 5.49 1.07 11.20
C GLY A 220 5.45 -0.43 10.85
N PHE A 221 5.52 -0.79 9.57
CA PHE A 221 5.74 -2.17 9.17
C PHE A 221 7.23 -2.52 9.32
N LEU A 222 7.50 -3.75 9.75
CA LEU A 222 8.86 -4.26 9.89
C LEU A 222 9.09 -5.40 8.89
N PRO A 223 10.35 -5.65 8.50
CA PRO A 223 10.72 -6.89 7.84
C PRO A 223 10.25 -8.09 8.65
N PHE A 224 9.86 -9.18 7.98
CA PHE A 224 9.28 -10.36 8.63
C PHE A 224 10.12 -10.88 9.82
N GLU A 225 11.42 -10.96 9.65
CA GLU A 225 12.33 -11.47 10.68
C GLU A 225 12.39 -10.55 11.91
N GLU A 226 12.38 -9.25 11.72
CA GLU A 226 12.34 -8.27 12.80
C GLU A 226 10.99 -8.27 13.52
N ALA A 227 9.91 -8.37 12.76
CA ALA A 227 8.56 -8.44 13.29
C ALA A 227 8.32 -9.69 14.15
N LEU A 228 8.99 -10.81 13.88
CA LEU A 228 8.95 -12.02 14.73
C LEU A 228 9.36 -11.75 16.18
N SER A 229 10.15 -10.71 16.44
CA SER A 229 10.58 -10.33 17.79
C SER A 229 9.41 -9.99 18.73
N ILE A 230 8.25 -9.58 18.19
CA ILE A 230 7.02 -9.31 18.95
C ILE A 230 6.55 -10.55 19.73
N TYR A 231 6.77 -11.72 19.15
CA TYR A 231 6.39 -12.99 19.78
C TYR A 231 7.44 -13.51 20.76
N SER A 232 8.55 -12.79 20.92
CA SER A 232 9.59 -13.15 21.89
C SER A 232 9.03 -13.03 23.31
N PRO A 233 9.21 -14.06 24.18
CA PRO A 233 8.73 -14.01 25.54
C PRO A 233 9.49 -12.93 26.32
N LEU A 234 8.77 -11.98 26.90
CA LEU A 234 9.34 -10.99 27.81
C LEU A 234 9.83 -11.67 29.09
N SER A 235 11.04 -11.37 29.53
CA SER A 235 11.52 -11.84 30.82
C SER A 235 10.77 -11.14 31.96
N PRO A 236 10.61 -11.80 33.14
CA PRO A 236 9.98 -11.16 34.30
C PRO A 236 10.63 -9.85 34.71
N ASP A 237 11.93 -9.68 34.46
CA ASP A 237 12.67 -8.45 34.78
C ASP A 237 12.42 -7.33 33.76
N GLN A 238 12.16 -7.67 32.50
CA GLN A 238 11.71 -6.70 31.50
C GLN A 238 10.30 -6.18 31.81
N LEU A 239 9.40 -7.04 32.29
CA LEU A 239 8.07 -6.66 32.74
C LEU A 239 8.10 -5.75 33.99
N LYS A 240 9.07 -5.98 34.89
CA LYS A 240 9.26 -5.14 36.08
C LYS A 240 9.90 -3.79 35.77
N ARG A 241 10.78 -3.72 34.77
CA ARG A 241 11.39 -2.46 34.31
C ARG A 241 10.45 -1.58 33.51
N GLY A 242 9.36 -2.12 32.97
CA GLY A 242 8.26 -1.39 32.34
C GLY A 242 7.38 -0.60 33.32
N GLY A 243 7.87 -0.37 34.55
CA GLY A 243 7.22 0.49 35.51
C GLY A 243 7.38 1.96 35.15
N ARG A 244 6.27 2.67 35.06
CA ARG A 244 6.03 4.07 34.69
C ARG A 244 6.70 4.42 33.35
N PRO A 245 5.93 4.71 32.33
CA PRO A 245 6.49 5.36 31.16
C PRO A 245 7.16 6.65 31.65
N ASP A 246 8.47 6.78 31.44
CA ASP A 246 9.10 8.08 31.48
C ASP A 246 8.19 8.99 30.67
N THR A 247 7.88 10.15 31.24
CA THR A 247 7.12 11.18 30.53
C THR A 247 7.88 11.46 29.23
N VAL A 248 7.46 10.80 28.15
CA VAL A 248 8.07 11.04 26.84
C VAL A 248 7.74 12.47 26.49
N ASP A 249 8.79 13.23 26.23
CA ASP A 249 8.70 14.60 25.81
C ASP A 249 7.92 14.65 24.47
N VAL A 250 6.63 14.93 24.57
CA VAL A 250 5.69 14.99 23.44
C VAL A 250 6.06 16.15 22.48
N SER A 251 6.92 17.08 22.94
CA SER A 251 7.36 18.23 22.14
C SER A 251 8.35 17.88 21.03
N ALA A 252 8.94 16.68 21.03
CA ALA A 252 9.88 16.21 20.02
C ALA A 252 9.25 15.34 18.92
N ALA A 253 8.02 14.90 19.10
CA ALA A 253 7.27 14.20 18.06
C ALA A 253 6.63 15.26 17.14
N GLY A 254 7.16 15.42 15.93
CA GLY A 254 6.47 16.14 14.88
C GLY A 254 5.05 15.59 14.72
N GLU A 255 4.16 16.41 14.19
CA GLU A 255 2.72 16.15 14.09
C GLU A 255 2.41 14.70 13.69
N PRO A 256 1.64 13.95 14.49
CA PRO A 256 1.39 12.52 14.28
C PRO A 256 0.41 12.23 13.12
N GLU A 257 0.26 13.15 12.19
CA GLU A 257 -0.86 13.23 11.25
C GLU A 257 -0.92 12.12 10.19
N ALA A 258 0.16 11.37 9.96
CA ALA A 258 0.25 10.54 8.76
C ALA A 258 0.37 9.02 8.99
N LEU A 259 0.58 8.53 10.21
CA LEU A 259 1.11 7.17 10.40
C LEU A 259 0.10 6.11 10.85
N VAL A 260 -1.14 6.50 11.19
CA VAL A 260 -2.11 5.55 11.75
C VAL A 260 -3.39 5.53 10.94
N PRO A 261 -3.66 4.43 10.22
CA PRO A 261 -4.94 4.28 9.55
C PRO A 261 -6.10 4.37 10.54
N PHE A 262 -7.03 5.29 10.28
CA PHE A 262 -8.15 5.56 11.17
C PHE A 262 -9.18 4.41 11.18
N LEU A 263 -9.44 3.81 10.01
CA LEU A 263 -10.46 2.78 9.83
C LEU A 263 -10.21 1.52 10.69
N PRO A 264 -9.04 0.85 10.63
CA PRO A 264 -8.81 -0.35 11.43
C PRO A 264 -8.81 -0.07 12.93
N LEU A 265 -8.32 1.09 13.33
CA LEU A 265 -8.26 1.46 14.74
C LEU A 265 -9.65 1.64 15.34
N HIS A 266 -10.57 2.24 14.59
CA HIS A 266 -11.94 2.42 15.04
C HIS A 266 -12.67 1.09 15.19
N GLU A 267 -12.52 0.17 14.24
CA GLU A 267 -13.09 -1.18 14.30
C GLU A 267 -12.53 -1.97 15.50
N ALA A 268 -11.23 -1.92 15.73
CA ALA A 268 -10.58 -2.55 16.88
C ALA A 268 -11.02 -1.91 18.21
N GLY A 269 -11.18 -0.59 18.26
CA GLY A 269 -11.61 0.16 19.44
C GLY A 269 -13.05 -0.14 19.88
N ASN A 270 -13.88 -0.69 19.00
CA ASN A 270 -15.25 -1.11 19.33
C ASN A 270 -15.32 -2.42 20.13
N ALA A 271 -14.22 -3.12 20.35
CA ALA A 271 -14.18 -4.40 21.02
C ALA A 271 -13.78 -4.30 22.53
N GLY A 272 -14.77 -4.31 23.40
CA GLY A 272 -14.65 -4.80 24.78
C GLY A 272 -13.77 -3.97 25.72
N ALA A 273 -12.73 -4.58 26.29
CA ALA A 273 -11.92 -4.04 27.37
C ALA A 273 -11.08 -2.80 26.97
N LEU A 274 -10.58 -2.76 25.74
CA LEU A 274 -9.80 -1.65 25.22
C LEU A 274 -10.66 -0.38 25.12
N ARG A 275 -11.89 -0.48 24.62
CA ARG A 275 -12.83 0.65 24.58
C ARG A 275 -13.13 1.21 25.98
N GLY A 276 -13.35 0.31 26.94
CA GLY A 276 -13.60 0.69 28.32
C GLY A 276 -12.37 1.36 28.98
N ALA A 277 -11.16 1.03 28.55
CA ALA A 277 -9.93 1.67 29.00
C ALA A 277 -9.74 3.05 28.31
N LEU A 278 -9.90 3.11 27.01
CA LEU A 278 -9.74 4.35 26.23
C LEU A 278 -10.78 5.41 26.59
N SER A 279 -12.03 5.01 26.90
CA SER A 279 -13.08 5.95 27.32
C SER A 279 -12.82 6.66 28.67
N ARG A 280 -11.86 6.19 29.46
CA ARG A 280 -11.44 6.80 30.73
C ARG A 280 -10.33 7.83 30.56
N ILE A 281 -9.72 7.88 29.38
CA ILE A 281 -8.64 8.81 29.06
C ILE A 281 -9.26 10.06 28.46
N THR A 282 -9.10 11.18 29.13
CA THR A 282 -9.67 12.47 28.72
C THR A 282 -8.66 13.36 28.01
N ASP A 283 -7.37 13.03 28.10
CA ASP A 283 -6.31 13.77 27.44
C ASP A 283 -6.18 13.30 25.97
N PRO A 284 -6.43 14.19 24.98
CA PRO A 284 -6.35 13.83 23.56
C PRO A 284 -4.97 13.36 23.14
N LEU A 285 -3.91 14.00 23.65
CA LEU A 285 -2.52 13.66 23.29
C LEU A 285 -2.15 12.24 23.76
N VAL A 286 -2.62 11.84 24.94
CA VAL A 286 -2.42 10.47 25.45
C VAL A 286 -3.21 9.46 24.60
N LEU A 287 -4.42 9.81 24.19
CA LEU A 287 -5.23 8.98 23.31
C LEU A 287 -4.55 8.76 21.97
N ASP A 288 -4.04 9.81 21.36
CA ASP A 288 -3.39 9.75 20.04
C ASP A 288 -2.09 8.97 20.11
N ARG A 289 -1.34 9.12 21.19
CA ARG A 289 -0.15 8.30 21.42
C ARG A 289 -0.47 6.80 21.55
N ILE A 290 -1.49 6.44 22.32
CA ILE A 290 -1.92 5.04 22.46
C ILE A 290 -2.39 4.49 21.11
N ARG A 291 -3.06 5.30 20.31
CA ARG A 291 -3.48 4.94 18.96
C ARG A 291 -2.28 4.65 18.06
N LEU A 292 -1.24 5.51 18.11
CA LEU A 292 0.01 5.32 17.37
C LEU A 292 0.71 4.02 17.76
N GLU A 293 0.90 3.79 19.06
CA GLU A 293 1.54 2.57 19.55
C GLU A 293 0.75 1.31 19.17
N PHE A 294 -0.59 1.39 19.22
CA PHE A 294 -1.46 0.28 18.84
C PHE A 294 -1.40 -0.01 17.34
N ALA A 295 -1.38 1.01 16.50
CA ALA A 295 -1.28 0.82 15.07
C ALA A 295 0.10 0.31 14.65
N GLY A 296 1.17 0.83 15.24
CA GLY A 296 2.52 0.27 15.04
C GLY A 296 2.58 -1.22 15.39
N LEU A 297 2.00 -1.61 16.54
CA LEU A 297 1.92 -3.01 16.94
C LEU A 297 1.07 -3.85 15.98
N ALA A 298 -0.07 -3.31 15.53
CA ALA A 298 -0.93 -3.99 14.56
C ALA A 298 -0.20 -4.22 13.23
N ASN A 299 0.54 -3.21 12.73
CA ASN A 299 1.32 -3.31 11.51
C ASN A 299 2.48 -4.31 11.65
N GLN A 300 3.12 -4.38 12.82
CA GLN A 300 4.13 -5.39 13.11
C GLN A 300 3.54 -6.81 13.12
N VAL A 301 2.36 -7.00 13.76
CA VAL A 301 1.66 -8.30 13.73
C VAL A 301 1.28 -8.68 12.30
N ALA A 302 0.83 -7.71 11.52
CA ALA A 302 0.51 -7.86 10.12
C ALA A 302 1.73 -8.30 9.29
N SER A 303 2.91 -7.71 9.57
CA SER A 303 4.17 -8.09 8.92
C SER A 303 4.52 -9.56 9.12
N VAL A 304 4.18 -10.15 10.28
CA VAL A 304 4.43 -11.58 10.56
C VAL A 304 3.42 -12.50 9.87
N GLN A 305 2.17 -12.07 9.76
CA GLN A 305 1.09 -12.94 9.27
C GLN A 305 0.95 -12.96 7.73
N GLY A 306 1.68 -12.09 7.06
CA GLY A 306 1.58 -11.88 5.62
C GLY A 306 0.54 -10.80 5.30
N LEU A 307 0.98 -9.75 4.60
CA LEU A 307 0.18 -8.56 4.33
C LEU A 307 -0.88 -8.80 3.26
N SER A 308 -0.59 -9.66 2.28
CA SER A 308 -1.44 -9.93 1.10
C SER A 308 -2.79 -10.59 1.39
N ARG A 309 -3.04 -11.02 2.64
CA ARG A 309 -4.30 -11.67 3.06
C ARG A 309 -4.99 -10.94 4.20
N MET A 310 -4.65 -9.67 4.41
CA MET A 310 -5.26 -8.89 5.49
C MET A 310 -6.67 -8.46 5.12
N GLU A 311 -7.64 -9.21 5.57
CA GLU A 311 -9.02 -8.75 5.67
C GLU A 311 -9.17 -7.89 6.93
N LEU A 312 -10.00 -6.85 6.85
CA LEU A 312 -10.30 -5.96 7.98
C LEU A 312 -10.74 -6.76 9.22
N ASP A 313 -11.53 -7.83 9.02
CA ASP A 313 -11.99 -8.74 10.07
C ASP A 313 -10.83 -9.50 10.74
N SER A 314 -9.77 -9.79 10.01
CA SER A 314 -8.57 -10.44 10.54
C SER A 314 -7.81 -9.53 11.49
N LEU A 315 -7.63 -8.25 11.16
CA LEU A 315 -7.03 -7.26 12.06
C LEU A 315 -7.84 -7.05 13.33
N VAL A 316 -9.14 -6.91 13.20
CA VAL A 316 -10.06 -6.82 14.35
C VAL A 316 -9.99 -8.09 15.19
N GLY A 317 -9.90 -9.25 14.56
CA GLY A 317 -9.69 -10.53 15.23
C GLY A 317 -8.34 -10.62 15.96
N MET A 318 -7.27 -10.07 15.40
CA MET A 318 -5.93 -10.00 16.01
C MET A 318 -5.92 -9.05 17.21
N ALA A 319 -6.53 -7.88 17.09
CA ALA A 319 -6.68 -6.93 18.18
C ALA A 319 -7.51 -7.49 19.36
N ARG A 320 -8.39 -8.44 19.08
CA ARG A 320 -9.22 -9.13 20.09
C ARG A 320 -8.52 -10.34 20.72
N ARG A 321 -7.49 -10.91 20.09
CA ARG A 321 -6.75 -12.04 20.67
C ARG A 321 -5.63 -11.49 21.55
N PRO A 322 -5.70 -11.68 22.89
CA PRO A 322 -4.51 -11.46 23.69
C PRO A 322 -3.41 -12.40 23.16
N PRO A 323 -2.13 -11.96 23.14
CA PRO A 323 -1.05 -12.81 22.68
C PRO A 323 -1.13 -14.15 23.43
N ALA A 324 -1.30 -15.24 22.68
CA ALA A 324 -1.61 -16.57 23.19
C ALA A 324 -0.51 -17.15 24.10
N THR A 325 0.56 -16.42 24.32
CA THR A 325 1.73 -16.82 25.12
C THR A 325 1.64 -16.45 26.59
N SER A 326 0.70 -15.62 27.04
CA SER A 326 0.68 -15.18 28.43
C SER A 326 -0.24 -15.98 29.37
N THR A 327 -1.23 -16.71 28.84
CA THR A 327 -2.26 -17.37 29.68
C THR A 327 -2.02 -18.85 29.98
N SER A 328 -1.16 -19.55 29.26
CA SER A 328 -0.93 -20.97 29.51
C SER A 328 0.15 -21.27 30.59
N ARG A 329 0.89 -20.28 31.07
CA ARG A 329 1.98 -20.46 32.05
C ARG A 329 1.65 -20.06 33.48
N TRP A 330 0.44 -19.51 33.74
CA TRP A 330 0.03 -19.08 35.09
C TRP A 330 -0.94 -20.04 35.78
N ARG A 331 -1.12 -21.25 35.25
CA ARG A 331 -1.80 -22.33 35.96
C ARG A 331 -0.83 -23.48 36.25
N LYS A 332 0.07 -23.26 37.18
CA LYS A 332 0.62 -24.29 38.07
C LYS A 332 1.04 -23.63 39.36
#